data_0bcf69114300a0664c137b06791c8d09
#
_entry.id   0bcf69114300a0664c137b06791c8d09
#
_cell.length_a   1.000
_cell.length_b   1.000
_cell.length_c   1.000
_cell.angle_alpha   90.00
_cell.angle_beta   90.00
_cell.angle_gamma   90.00
#
_symmetry.space_group_name_H-M   'P 1'
#
loop_
_entity.id
_entity.type
_entity.pdbx_description
1 polymer ?
#
loop_
_entity_poly.entity_id
_entity_poly.type
_entity_poly.pdbx_seq_one_letter_code
_entity_poly.pdbx_strand_id
1 'polypeptide(L)'
;MEEKKRFNRQRRSLLHSAICLGASAGIPMMGRRALAATSWPTRPVKLVVAVAAGSTGDSLMRMMAPKLEAIWKQPVVVENRPGAGGIVGTQYVVNATDDHTVMLATLSSVLPKFTVKDLRYDPATDLVPIYRIIDYDIVMVATPELINKAPTLKDIVALSRSTPDGLFFAGTGPTSIFNMMMAVLNKSLDVNYTSVDFNNIPNMLLALMRGDAHLSLSAPFNIRAQIEAGQLVPVAAIAKRRFPVLPDVPAITEAVDYQGHVPLSWGGFFGPKSLPKEIVEIIGRDTGIVLSDPEFKREIEKRLGGQVLQSSPQEFEQGYKDELKMWGEVLTSLGIKPA
;
A
#
# COMPACT_ATOMS: atom_id res chain seq x y z
N MET A 1 23.55 -74.41 -61.42
CA MET A 1 24.16 -74.34 -60.07
C MET A 1 24.44 -72.86 -59.67
N GLU A 2 24.26 -71.92 -60.59
CA GLU A 2 24.44 -70.48 -60.32
C GLU A 2 23.21 -69.75 -59.79
N GLU A 3 22.02 -70.17 -60.15
CA GLU A 3 20.76 -69.50 -59.64
C GLU A 3 20.55 -69.66 -58.17
N LYS A 4 20.94 -70.76 -57.53
CA LYS A 4 20.81 -70.97 -56.06
C LYS A 4 21.77 -70.08 -55.26
N LYS A 5 22.91 -69.63 -55.87
CA LYS A 5 23.85 -68.70 -55.18
C LYS A 5 23.37 -67.25 -55.23
N ARG A 6 22.60 -66.84 -56.24
CA ARG A 6 22.04 -65.50 -56.38
C ARG A 6 20.92 -65.26 -55.39
N PHE A 7 20.10 -66.26 -55.15
CA PHE A 7 18.95 -66.17 -54.21
C PHE A 7 19.39 -66.06 -52.75
N ASN A 8 20.49 -66.68 -52.37
CA ASN A 8 21.03 -66.58 -51.00
C ASN A 8 21.77 -65.28 -50.72
N ARG A 9 22.27 -64.57 -51.73
CA ARG A 9 22.92 -63.27 -51.59
C ARG A 9 21.86 -62.15 -51.34
N GLN A 10 20.73 -62.24 -52.00
CA GLN A 10 19.63 -61.27 -51.81
C GLN A 10 18.96 -61.45 -50.47
N ARG A 11 18.81 -62.63 -49.89
CA ARG A 11 18.27 -62.85 -48.54
C ARG A 11 19.21 -62.39 -47.44
N ARG A 12 20.53 -62.40 -47.61
CA ARG A 12 21.50 -61.93 -46.64
C ARG A 12 21.56 -60.39 -46.63
N SER A 13 21.34 -59.69 -47.72
CA SER A 13 21.30 -58.21 -47.75
C SER A 13 20.02 -57.64 -47.12
N LEU A 14 18.90 -58.40 -47.24
CA LEU A 14 17.64 -57.94 -46.60
C LEU A 14 17.61 -58.13 -45.06
N LEU A 15 18.43 -59.09 -44.55
CA LEU A 15 18.54 -59.29 -43.08
C LEU A 15 19.49 -58.32 -42.40
N HIS A 16 20.42 -57.68 -43.13
CA HIS A 16 21.31 -56.65 -42.54
C HIS A 16 20.69 -55.26 -42.58
N SER A 17 19.67 -54.99 -43.39
CA SER A 17 18.94 -53.72 -43.43
C SER A 17 17.84 -53.61 -42.38
N ALA A 18 17.42 -54.71 -41.73
CA ALA A 18 16.39 -54.72 -40.71
C ALA A 18 16.92 -54.48 -39.27
N ILE A 19 18.21 -54.52 -39.04
CA ILE A 19 18.83 -54.37 -37.72
C ILE A 19 19.27 -52.92 -37.40
N CYS A 20 19.34 -52.03 -38.41
CA CYS A 20 19.72 -50.62 -38.19
C CYS A 20 18.53 -49.66 -37.97
N LEU A 21 17.29 -50.13 -37.98
CA LEU A 21 16.10 -49.28 -37.72
C LEU A 21 15.52 -49.44 -36.29
N GLY A 22 16.17 -50.15 -35.40
CA GLY A 22 15.68 -50.44 -34.06
C GLY A 22 16.31 -49.65 -32.92
N ALA A 23 17.26 -48.72 -33.21
CA ALA A 23 18.08 -48.04 -32.19
C ALA A 23 17.84 -46.51 -32.05
N SER A 24 16.74 -45.97 -32.58
CA SER A 24 16.38 -44.56 -32.44
C SER A 24 15.07 -44.28 -31.69
N ALA A 25 14.68 -45.17 -30.80
CA ALA A 25 13.47 -44.99 -30.00
C ALA A 25 13.79 -44.99 -28.49
N GLY A 26 14.48 -43.97 -28.02
CA GLY A 26 14.86 -43.84 -26.63
C GLY A 26 15.34 -42.45 -26.23
N ILE A 27 14.89 -41.41 -26.93
CA ILE A 27 14.97 -40.06 -26.34
C ILE A 27 13.83 -40.00 -25.33
N PRO A 28 14.10 -39.94 -24.03
CA PRO A 28 13.04 -39.60 -23.08
C PRO A 28 12.60 -38.21 -23.52
N MET A 29 11.39 -38.14 -24.06
CA MET A 29 10.63 -36.91 -24.17
C MET A 29 10.50 -36.43 -22.74
N MET A 30 11.52 -35.70 -22.22
CA MET A 30 11.37 -34.87 -21.04
C MET A 30 10.18 -33.98 -21.37
N GLY A 31 9.02 -34.41 -20.90
CA GLY A 31 7.81 -33.64 -20.98
C GLY A 31 8.14 -32.28 -20.42
N ARG A 32 8.32 -31.29 -21.32
CA ARG A 32 8.03 -29.93 -20.94
C ARG A 32 6.63 -30.01 -20.33
N ARG A 33 6.59 -30.11 -18.99
CA ARG A 33 5.41 -29.67 -18.28
C ARG A 33 5.17 -28.25 -18.81
N ALA A 34 4.31 -28.16 -19.80
CA ALA A 34 3.66 -26.91 -20.09
C ALA A 34 3.10 -26.50 -18.71
N LEU A 35 3.71 -25.50 -18.08
CA LEU A 35 3.07 -24.77 -17.00
C LEU A 35 1.74 -24.38 -17.63
N ALA A 36 0.68 -25.10 -17.26
CA ALA A 36 -0.66 -24.70 -17.62
C ALA A 36 -0.76 -23.26 -17.13
N ALA A 37 -0.86 -22.33 -18.07
CA ALA A 37 -1.03 -20.93 -17.75
C ALA A 37 -2.24 -20.90 -16.83
N THR A 38 -2.01 -20.58 -15.55
CA THR A 38 -3.07 -20.53 -14.55
C THR A 38 -4.08 -19.51 -15.06
N SER A 39 -5.24 -19.98 -15.49
CA SER A 39 -6.32 -19.10 -15.97
C SER A 39 -6.94 -18.41 -14.75
N TRP A 40 -6.25 -17.44 -14.20
CA TRP A 40 -6.74 -16.62 -13.10
C TRP A 40 -6.99 -15.19 -13.61
N PRO A 41 -8.07 -14.55 -13.16
CA PRO A 41 -9.15 -15.06 -12.30
C PRO A 41 -10.21 -15.86 -13.08
N THR A 42 -10.83 -16.84 -12.41
CA THR A 42 -11.91 -17.67 -12.98
C THR A 42 -13.31 -17.22 -12.55
N ARG A 43 -13.40 -16.24 -11.63
CA ARG A 43 -14.62 -15.70 -11.03
C ARG A 43 -14.36 -14.28 -10.52
N PRO A 44 -15.39 -13.54 -10.07
CA PRO A 44 -15.22 -12.18 -9.58
C PRO A 44 -14.13 -12.06 -8.49
N VAL A 45 -13.28 -11.03 -8.61
CA VAL A 45 -12.24 -10.69 -7.63
C VAL A 45 -12.77 -9.63 -6.67
N LYS A 46 -12.56 -9.85 -5.36
CA LYS A 46 -12.90 -8.88 -4.32
C LYS A 46 -11.68 -8.03 -3.99
N LEU A 47 -11.83 -6.72 -4.10
CA LEU A 47 -10.89 -5.72 -3.60
C LEU A 47 -11.41 -5.18 -2.27
N VAL A 48 -10.90 -5.73 -1.18
CA VAL A 48 -11.29 -5.31 0.18
C VAL A 48 -10.59 -4.01 0.54
N VAL A 49 -11.34 -3.06 1.09
CA VAL A 49 -10.84 -1.77 1.58
C VAL A 49 -11.21 -1.66 3.06
N ALA A 50 -10.22 -1.64 3.93
CA ALA A 50 -10.40 -1.64 5.39
C ALA A 50 -10.81 -0.29 5.97
N VAL A 51 -11.27 0.65 5.12
CA VAL A 51 -11.70 2.00 5.48
C VAL A 51 -13.08 2.31 4.91
N ALA A 52 -13.70 3.39 5.40
CA ALA A 52 -15.04 3.79 4.97
C ALA A 52 -15.11 4.15 3.48
N ALA A 53 -16.27 3.96 2.89
CA ALA A 53 -16.56 4.43 1.54
C ALA A 53 -16.36 5.96 1.44
N GLY A 54 -15.87 6.42 0.29
CA GLY A 54 -15.54 7.83 0.04
C GLY A 54 -14.16 8.26 0.58
N SER A 55 -13.43 7.38 1.27
CA SER A 55 -12.03 7.63 1.66
C SER A 55 -11.08 7.61 0.45
N THR A 56 -9.86 8.11 0.64
CA THR A 56 -8.81 8.07 -0.39
C THR A 56 -8.54 6.65 -0.89
N GLY A 57 -8.49 5.66 0.03
CA GLY A 57 -8.29 4.25 -0.34
C GLY A 57 -9.46 3.66 -1.13
N ASP A 58 -10.69 3.98 -0.75
CA ASP A 58 -11.89 3.57 -1.50
C ASP A 58 -11.89 4.19 -2.91
N SER A 59 -11.59 5.48 -3.00
CA SER A 59 -11.49 6.19 -4.28
C SER A 59 -10.43 5.57 -5.19
N LEU A 60 -9.25 5.23 -4.66
CA LEU A 60 -8.20 4.55 -5.41
C LEU A 60 -8.68 3.20 -5.97
N MET A 61 -9.32 2.37 -5.13
CA MET A 61 -9.79 1.06 -5.57
C MET A 61 -10.90 1.15 -6.63
N ARG A 62 -11.80 2.14 -6.51
CA ARG A 62 -12.83 2.38 -7.53
C ARG A 62 -12.27 2.92 -8.85
N MET A 63 -11.11 3.57 -8.84
CA MET A 63 -10.39 3.94 -10.06
C MET A 63 -9.67 2.73 -10.67
N MET A 64 -9.07 1.88 -9.85
CA MET A 64 -8.32 0.69 -10.30
C MET A 64 -9.23 -0.43 -10.81
N ALA A 65 -10.37 -0.68 -10.15
CA ALA A 65 -11.25 -1.82 -10.44
C ALA A 65 -11.64 -1.95 -11.91
N PRO A 66 -12.16 -0.94 -12.61
CA PRO A 66 -12.54 -1.07 -14.03
C PRO A 66 -11.35 -1.33 -14.96
N LYS A 67 -10.15 -0.86 -14.60
CA LYS A 67 -8.93 -1.10 -15.38
C LYS A 67 -8.46 -2.55 -15.23
N LEU A 68 -8.51 -3.10 -14.01
CA LEU A 68 -8.20 -4.51 -13.73
C LEU A 68 -9.26 -5.44 -14.33
N GLU A 69 -10.56 -5.08 -14.26
CA GLU A 69 -11.64 -5.83 -14.91
C GLU A 69 -11.43 -5.95 -16.42
N ALA A 70 -10.96 -4.88 -17.06
CA ALA A 70 -10.64 -4.88 -18.49
C ALA A 70 -9.53 -5.86 -18.86
N ILE A 71 -8.54 -6.09 -17.96
CA ILE A 71 -7.47 -7.07 -18.14
C ILE A 71 -7.94 -8.49 -17.80
N TRP A 72 -8.56 -8.66 -16.64
CA TRP A 72 -8.92 -9.96 -16.07
C TRP A 72 -10.15 -10.60 -16.69
N LYS A 73 -10.99 -9.82 -17.39
CA LYS A 73 -12.25 -10.28 -17.99
C LYS A 73 -13.22 -10.93 -16.98
N GLN A 74 -13.06 -10.54 -15.71
CA GLN A 74 -13.91 -10.94 -14.60
C GLN A 74 -14.28 -9.70 -13.79
N PRO A 75 -15.48 -9.63 -13.21
CA PRO A 75 -15.89 -8.52 -12.38
C PRO A 75 -14.91 -8.27 -11.22
N VAL A 76 -14.59 -7.00 -10.96
CA VAL A 76 -13.75 -6.58 -9.83
C VAL A 76 -14.60 -5.75 -8.87
N VAL A 77 -14.89 -6.32 -7.69
CA VAL A 77 -15.83 -5.78 -6.73
C VAL A 77 -15.09 -5.11 -5.57
N VAL A 78 -15.28 -3.82 -5.39
CA VAL A 78 -14.73 -3.08 -4.24
C VAL A 78 -15.65 -3.27 -3.04
N GLU A 79 -15.13 -3.83 -1.96
CA GLU A 79 -15.85 -4.13 -0.73
C GLU A 79 -15.26 -3.36 0.46
N ASN A 80 -15.99 -2.39 1.00
CA ASN A 80 -15.56 -1.65 2.18
C ASN A 80 -15.86 -2.43 3.46
N ARG A 81 -14.85 -2.66 4.30
CA ARG A 81 -14.95 -3.31 5.62
C ARG A 81 -14.25 -2.48 6.69
N PRO A 82 -14.81 -1.32 7.04
CA PRO A 82 -14.23 -0.47 8.07
C PRO A 82 -14.41 -1.08 9.46
N GLY A 83 -13.63 -0.59 10.41
CA GLY A 83 -13.74 -0.91 11.83
C GLY A 83 -12.41 -1.09 12.52
N ALA A 84 -12.33 -0.63 13.78
CA ALA A 84 -11.17 -0.74 14.64
C ALA A 84 -9.86 -0.30 13.95
N GLY A 85 -9.86 0.87 13.29
CA GLY A 85 -8.66 1.37 12.58
C GLY A 85 -8.18 0.49 11.41
N GLY A 86 -9.06 -0.34 10.81
CA GLY A 86 -8.72 -1.23 9.69
C GLY A 86 -8.53 -2.70 10.09
N ILE A 87 -8.53 -3.03 11.38
CA ILE A 87 -8.36 -4.40 11.88
C ILE A 87 -9.43 -5.33 11.33
N VAL A 88 -10.71 -4.91 11.30
CA VAL A 88 -11.84 -5.74 10.83
C VAL A 88 -11.64 -6.17 9.38
N GLY A 89 -11.32 -5.25 8.48
CA GLY A 89 -11.10 -5.56 7.07
C GLY A 89 -9.84 -6.41 6.84
N THR A 90 -8.76 -6.12 7.57
CA THR A 90 -7.52 -6.89 7.49
C THR A 90 -7.72 -8.33 7.97
N GLN A 91 -8.39 -8.52 9.12
CA GLN A 91 -8.70 -9.85 9.63
C GLN A 91 -9.59 -10.67 8.66
N TYR A 92 -10.53 -10.00 7.98
CA TYR A 92 -11.35 -10.66 6.98
C TYR A 92 -10.50 -11.24 5.83
N VAL A 93 -9.50 -10.49 5.35
CA VAL A 93 -8.62 -10.95 4.27
C VAL A 93 -7.63 -12.01 4.76
N VAL A 94 -7.06 -11.84 5.95
CA VAL A 94 -6.18 -12.86 6.57
C VAL A 94 -6.90 -14.22 6.66
N ASN A 95 -8.18 -14.22 6.98
CA ASN A 95 -9.00 -15.43 7.09
C ASN A 95 -9.56 -15.93 5.74
N ALA A 96 -9.31 -15.22 4.64
CA ALA A 96 -9.78 -15.68 3.34
C ALA A 96 -9.02 -16.94 2.91
N THR A 97 -9.77 -17.95 2.49
CA THR A 97 -9.23 -19.21 1.99
C THR A 97 -9.33 -19.34 0.49
N ASP A 98 -9.93 -18.34 -0.14
CA ASP A 98 -10.06 -18.26 -1.59
C ASP A 98 -8.91 -17.41 -2.19
N ASP A 99 -8.62 -17.65 -3.45
CA ASP A 99 -7.56 -16.98 -4.21
C ASP A 99 -8.05 -15.76 -5.00
N HIS A 100 -9.27 -15.27 -4.72
CA HIS A 100 -9.92 -14.15 -5.40
C HIS A 100 -10.24 -12.99 -4.43
N THR A 101 -9.69 -13.02 -3.22
CA THR A 101 -9.84 -11.95 -2.23
C THR A 101 -8.48 -11.33 -1.95
N VAL A 102 -8.32 -10.06 -2.32
CA VAL A 102 -7.15 -9.24 -2.03
C VAL A 102 -7.59 -7.94 -1.38
N MET A 103 -6.67 -7.20 -0.77
CA MET A 103 -7.00 -5.94 -0.13
C MET A 103 -6.08 -4.80 -0.56
N LEU A 104 -6.60 -3.59 -0.49
CA LEU A 104 -5.76 -2.41 -0.32
C LEU A 104 -5.38 -2.34 1.16
N ALA A 105 -4.14 -2.65 1.49
CA ALA A 105 -3.58 -2.38 2.79
C ALA A 105 -2.89 -1.00 2.80
N THR A 106 -2.87 -0.41 3.98
CA THR A 106 -2.14 0.82 4.30
C THR A 106 -1.42 0.61 5.63
N LEU A 107 -0.69 1.60 6.11
CA LEU A 107 -0.07 1.51 7.44
C LEU A 107 -1.09 1.18 8.55
N SER A 108 -2.34 1.62 8.44
CA SER A 108 -3.37 1.26 9.43
C SER A 108 -3.68 -0.24 9.48
N SER A 109 -3.38 -1.00 8.43
CA SER A 109 -3.49 -2.47 8.43
C SER A 109 -2.31 -3.15 9.14
N VAL A 110 -1.20 -2.45 9.31
CA VAL A 110 0.10 -2.98 9.76
C VAL A 110 0.45 -2.54 11.18
N LEU A 111 0.27 -1.27 11.49
CA LEU A 111 0.60 -0.68 12.80
C LEU A 111 -0.08 -1.36 14.01
N PRO A 112 -1.28 -1.95 13.90
CA PRO A 112 -1.88 -2.72 14.98
C PRO A 112 -0.99 -3.81 15.58
N LYS A 113 -0.04 -4.37 14.78
CA LYS A 113 1.00 -5.30 15.28
C LYS A 113 1.74 -4.75 16.50
N PHE A 114 1.97 -3.45 16.55
CA PHE A 114 2.78 -2.78 17.56
C PHE A 114 1.96 -2.06 18.63
N THR A 115 0.65 -1.94 18.43
CA THR A 115 -0.21 -1.08 19.27
C THR A 115 -1.38 -1.83 19.91
N VAL A 116 -1.71 -3.03 19.41
CA VAL A 116 -2.85 -3.82 19.91
C VAL A 116 -2.37 -5.12 20.51
N LYS A 117 -2.65 -5.32 21.82
CA LYS A 117 -2.14 -6.47 22.59
C LYS A 117 -2.65 -7.82 22.09
N ASP A 118 -3.94 -7.93 21.84
CA ASP A 118 -4.60 -9.20 21.48
C ASP A 118 -4.99 -9.23 20.00
N LEU A 119 -4.09 -8.73 19.12
CA LEU A 119 -4.31 -8.76 17.68
C LEU A 119 -4.36 -10.21 17.20
N ARG A 120 -5.43 -10.58 16.49
CA ARG A 120 -5.70 -11.97 16.06
C ARG A 120 -5.00 -12.37 14.76
N TYR A 121 -4.10 -11.55 14.24
CA TYR A 121 -3.27 -11.83 13.07
C TYR A 121 -1.92 -11.13 13.22
N ASP A 122 -0.90 -11.65 12.55
CA ASP A 122 0.37 -10.95 12.39
C ASP A 122 0.49 -10.46 10.94
N PRO A 123 0.41 -9.14 10.68
CA PRO A 123 0.51 -8.62 9.32
C PRO A 123 1.85 -8.95 8.65
N ALA A 124 2.90 -9.26 9.43
CA ALA A 124 4.20 -9.63 8.89
C ALA A 124 4.23 -11.05 8.30
N THR A 125 3.37 -11.96 8.76
CA THR A 125 3.39 -13.38 8.38
C THR A 125 2.08 -13.87 7.78
N ASP A 126 0.97 -13.18 8.03
CA ASP A 126 -0.36 -13.59 7.60
C ASP A 126 -0.84 -12.85 6.34
N LEU A 127 -0.09 -11.81 5.93
CA LEU A 127 -0.31 -11.07 4.68
C LEU A 127 0.89 -11.23 3.73
N VAL A 128 0.59 -11.34 2.44
CA VAL A 128 1.58 -11.34 1.36
C VAL A 128 1.51 -10.02 0.62
N PRO A 129 2.57 -9.20 0.63
CA PRO A 129 2.62 -7.98 -0.18
C PRO A 129 2.70 -8.33 -1.66
N ILE A 130 1.89 -7.66 -2.49
CA ILE A 130 1.78 -7.92 -3.92
C ILE A 130 2.35 -6.78 -4.74
N TYR A 131 1.90 -5.53 -4.44
CA TYR A 131 2.32 -4.37 -5.21
C TYR A 131 2.12 -3.09 -4.41
N ARG A 132 3.17 -2.25 -4.27
CA ARG A 132 3.05 -0.90 -3.70
C ARG A 132 2.54 0.02 -4.80
N ILE A 133 1.33 0.54 -4.62
CA ILE A 133 0.62 1.31 -5.65
C ILE A 133 0.98 2.80 -5.55
N ILE A 134 0.92 3.35 -4.34
CA ILE A 134 0.99 4.79 -4.10
C ILE A 134 1.65 5.11 -2.76
N ASP A 135 2.45 6.17 -2.74
CA ASP A 135 2.81 6.90 -1.52
C ASP A 135 1.91 8.13 -1.43
N TYR A 136 1.10 8.20 -0.38
CA TYR A 136 0.19 9.31 -0.17
C TYR A 136 0.93 10.54 0.34
N ASP A 137 0.61 11.68 -0.21
CA ASP A 137 1.00 12.96 0.34
C ASP A 137 0.24 13.19 1.65
N ILE A 138 0.97 13.56 2.70
CA ILE A 138 0.40 13.96 3.99
C ILE A 138 0.88 15.36 4.30
N VAL A 139 -0.04 16.25 4.59
CA VAL A 139 0.25 17.65 4.90
C VAL A 139 -0.21 17.99 6.31
N MET A 140 0.59 18.75 7.04
CA MET A 140 0.19 19.40 8.27
C MET A 140 -0.65 20.62 7.92
N VAL A 141 -1.82 20.71 8.54
CA VAL A 141 -2.72 21.86 8.41
C VAL A 141 -3.00 22.46 9.78
N ALA A 142 -3.23 23.76 9.79
CA ALA A 142 -3.53 24.52 11.01
C ALA A 142 -4.75 25.39 10.80
N THR A 143 -5.34 25.81 11.92
CA THR A 143 -6.41 26.80 11.92
C THR A 143 -5.86 28.18 11.56
N PRO A 144 -6.63 29.08 10.91
CA PRO A 144 -6.22 30.46 10.67
C PRO A 144 -5.81 31.20 11.94
N GLU A 145 -6.46 30.89 13.06
CA GLU A 145 -6.13 31.50 14.35
C GLU A 145 -4.72 31.13 14.81
N LEU A 146 -4.31 29.88 14.65
CA LEU A 146 -2.95 29.46 14.97
C LEU A 146 -1.94 30.13 14.04
N ILE A 147 -2.21 30.21 12.75
CA ILE A 147 -1.32 30.85 11.77
C ILE A 147 -1.15 32.36 12.01
N ASN A 148 -2.19 33.05 12.48
CA ASN A 148 -2.07 34.45 12.87
C ASN A 148 -1.11 34.66 14.06
N LYS A 149 -0.98 33.66 14.95
CA LYS A 149 -0.06 33.69 16.11
C LYS A 149 1.33 33.15 15.76
N ALA A 150 1.40 32.16 14.88
CA ALA A 150 2.61 31.44 14.50
C ALA A 150 2.58 31.13 12.98
N PRO A 151 3.07 32.04 12.12
CA PRO A 151 2.90 31.96 10.66
C PRO A 151 3.62 30.81 9.97
N THR A 152 4.66 30.25 10.60
CA THR A 152 5.47 29.17 10.01
C THR A 152 5.50 27.94 10.92
N LEU A 153 5.89 26.78 10.38
CA LEU A 153 6.10 25.59 11.20
C LEU A 153 7.13 25.84 12.30
N LYS A 154 8.17 26.62 12.03
CA LYS A 154 9.17 26.99 13.03
C LYS A 154 8.56 27.77 14.20
N ASP A 155 7.66 28.71 13.89
CA ASP A 155 6.95 29.49 14.92
C ASP A 155 5.94 28.61 15.70
N ILE A 156 5.25 27.70 15.03
CA ILE A 156 4.35 26.72 15.66
C ILE A 156 5.12 25.82 16.63
N VAL A 157 6.30 25.33 16.23
CA VAL A 157 7.20 24.55 17.09
C VAL A 157 7.62 25.37 18.31
N ALA A 158 8.03 26.64 18.13
CA ALA A 158 8.43 27.51 19.22
C ALA A 158 7.24 27.79 20.18
N LEU A 159 6.06 28.05 19.62
CA LEU A 159 4.83 28.28 20.40
C LEU A 159 4.44 27.05 21.20
N SER A 160 4.50 25.86 20.60
CA SER A 160 4.16 24.58 21.28
C SER A 160 5.06 24.35 22.50
N ARG A 161 6.35 24.65 22.40
CA ARG A 161 7.32 24.52 23.50
C ARG A 161 7.08 25.52 24.65
N SER A 162 6.57 26.69 24.32
CA SER A 162 6.30 27.75 25.31
C SER A 162 4.91 27.70 25.93
N THR A 163 4.01 26.86 25.39
CA THR A 163 2.63 26.69 25.88
C THR A 163 2.60 25.55 26.91
N PRO A 164 2.21 25.78 28.18
CA PRO A 164 2.27 24.76 29.22
C PRO A 164 1.52 23.46 28.88
N ASP A 165 0.33 23.57 28.31
CA ASP A 165 -0.50 22.41 27.89
C ASP A 165 -0.21 21.97 26.45
N GLY A 166 0.74 22.61 25.77
CA GLY A 166 1.06 22.39 24.37
C GLY A 166 -0.03 22.89 23.41
N LEU A 167 0.01 22.41 22.18
CA LEU A 167 -1.02 22.66 21.18
C LEU A 167 -1.89 21.41 21.00
N PHE A 168 -3.20 21.59 20.74
CA PHE A 168 -4.10 20.48 20.52
C PHE A 168 -4.03 20.02 19.06
N PHE A 169 -3.77 18.71 18.88
CA PHE A 169 -3.75 18.03 17.61
C PHE A 169 -5.05 17.25 17.42
N ALA A 170 -5.77 17.51 16.32
CA ALA A 170 -6.95 16.72 15.96
C ALA A 170 -6.51 15.41 15.29
N GLY A 171 -6.77 14.29 15.96
CA GLY A 171 -6.48 12.94 15.50
C GLY A 171 -7.73 12.11 15.20
N THR A 172 -7.53 10.85 14.79
CA THR A 172 -8.63 9.90 14.56
C THR A 172 -8.47 8.62 15.40
N GLY A 173 -7.80 8.73 16.54
CA GLY A 173 -7.59 7.67 17.50
C GLY A 173 -6.11 7.24 17.61
N PRO A 174 -5.72 6.68 18.75
CA PRO A 174 -4.31 6.44 19.09
C PRO A 174 -3.62 5.44 18.13
N THR A 175 -4.38 4.58 17.46
CA THR A 175 -3.85 3.61 16.47
C THR A 175 -3.92 4.13 15.03
N SER A 176 -4.42 5.35 14.80
CA SER A 176 -4.51 5.92 13.47
C SER A 176 -3.13 6.34 12.96
N ILE A 177 -2.96 6.28 11.63
CA ILE A 177 -1.71 6.70 11.00
C ILE A 177 -1.34 8.15 11.36
N PHE A 178 -2.31 9.07 11.42
CA PHE A 178 -2.06 10.48 11.72
C PHE A 178 -1.54 10.67 13.14
N ASN A 179 -2.13 9.96 14.13
CA ASN A 179 -1.64 9.99 15.52
C ASN A 179 -0.22 9.40 15.63
N MET A 180 0.04 8.28 14.92
CA MET A 180 1.38 7.68 14.89
C MET A 180 2.42 8.59 14.24
N MET A 181 2.08 9.20 13.10
CA MET A 181 2.95 10.18 12.45
C MET A 181 3.20 11.38 13.37
N MET A 182 2.15 11.89 14.04
CA MET A 182 2.31 13.00 14.96
C MET A 182 3.18 12.62 16.17
N ALA A 183 3.08 11.41 16.70
CA ALA A 183 3.95 10.95 17.78
C ALA A 183 5.42 10.93 17.37
N VAL A 184 5.73 10.54 16.13
CA VAL A 184 7.08 10.62 15.55
C VAL A 184 7.54 12.08 15.46
N LEU A 185 6.67 12.97 14.98
CA LEU A 185 6.97 14.40 14.84
C LEU A 185 7.18 15.07 16.21
N ASN A 186 6.33 14.75 17.19
CA ASN A 186 6.47 15.25 18.57
C ASN A 186 7.86 14.98 19.12
N LYS A 187 8.31 13.73 19.01
CA LYS A 187 9.64 13.35 19.49
C LYS A 187 10.76 14.01 18.69
N SER A 188 10.65 13.97 17.37
CA SER A 188 11.73 14.49 16.50
C SER A 188 11.89 16.01 16.55
N LEU A 189 10.80 16.74 16.81
CA LEU A 189 10.78 18.20 16.91
C LEU A 189 10.87 18.68 18.36
N ASP A 190 10.85 17.76 19.33
CA ASP A 190 10.80 18.08 20.76
C ASP A 190 9.65 19.08 21.08
N VAL A 191 8.44 18.70 20.68
CA VAL A 191 7.22 19.49 20.84
C VAL A 191 6.19 18.71 21.65
N ASN A 192 5.22 19.43 22.21
CA ASN A 192 4.11 18.85 22.95
C ASN A 192 2.79 19.16 22.22
N TYR A 193 2.33 18.19 21.43
CA TYR A 193 0.99 18.23 20.83
C TYR A 193 0.09 17.23 21.53
N THR A 194 -0.92 17.70 22.21
CA THR A 194 -1.90 16.86 22.89
C THR A 194 -2.98 16.43 21.91
N SER A 195 -3.17 15.10 21.75
CA SER A 195 -4.18 14.57 20.83
C SER A 195 -5.60 14.75 21.36
N VAL A 196 -6.47 15.25 20.50
CA VAL A 196 -7.94 15.22 20.67
C VAL A 196 -8.49 14.35 19.55
N ASP A 197 -9.03 13.18 19.90
CA ASP A 197 -9.38 12.17 18.94
C ASP A 197 -10.86 12.18 18.54
N PHE A 198 -11.13 12.05 17.25
CA PHE A 198 -12.45 12.04 16.65
C PHE A 198 -12.71 10.71 15.92
N ASN A 199 -13.97 10.32 15.79
CA ASN A 199 -14.35 9.02 15.23
C ASN A 199 -14.03 8.85 13.73
N ASN A 200 -13.84 9.95 13.00
CA ASN A 200 -13.57 9.95 11.56
C ASN A 200 -12.98 11.30 11.09
N ILE A 201 -12.45 11.32 9.87
CA ILE A 201 -11.85 12.52 9.26
C ILE A 201 -12.85 13.69 9.14
N PRO A 202 -14.11 13.52 8.69
CA PRO A 202 -15.06 14.63 8.65
C PRO A 202 -15.27 15.31 9.99
N ASN A 203 -15.43 14.56 11.08
CA ASN A 203 -15.60 15.12 12.42
C ASN A 203 -14.31 15.81 12.90
N MET A 204 -13.16 15.24 12.61
CA MET A 204 -11.85 15.83 12.87
C MET A 204 -11.70 17.21 12.17
N LEU A 205 -12.06 17.30 10.90
CA LEU A 205 -12.00 18.55 10.13
C LEU A 205 -12.99 19.58 10.67
N LEU A 206 -14.21 19.16 11.03
CA LEU A 206 -15.21 20.03 11.63
C LEU A 206 -14.71 20.63 12.97
N ALA A 207 -14.05 19.83 13.79
CA ALA A 207 -13.47 20.28 15.05
C ALA A 207 -12.35 21.31 14.83
N LEU A 208 -11.49 21.09 13.85
CA LEU A 208 -10.47 22.10 13.44
C LEU A 208 -11.14 23.42 13.04
N MET A 209 -12.16 23.38 12.15
CA MET A 209 -12.86 24.59 11.70
C MET A 209 -13.60 25.33 12.84
N ARG A 210 -13.94 24.64 13.91
CA ARG A 210 -14.54 25.23 15.14
C ARG A 210 -13.51 25.76 16.13
N GLY A 211 -12.22 25.42 15.95
CA GLY A 211 -11.16 25.76 16.89
C GLY A 211 -11.07 24.82 18.11
N ASP A 212 -11.73 23.65 18.07
CA ASP A 212 -11.63 22.63 19.13
C ASP A 212 -10.23 21.98 19.17
N ALA A 213 -9.47 22.11 18.11
CA ALA A 213 -8.06 21.77 18.01
C ALA A 213 -7.33 22.79 17.10
N HIS A 214 -6.00 22.84 17.19
CA HIS A 214 -5.19 23.86 16.52
C HIS A 214 -4.64 23.39 15.17
N LEU A 215 -4.29 22.12 15.06
CA LEU A 215 -3.64 21.55 13.89
C LEU A 215 -3.99 20.07 13.69
N SER A 216 -3.72 19.55 12.49
CA SER A 216 -3.87 18.13 12.16
C SER A 216 -2.95 17.71 11.05
N LEU A 217 -2.89 16.39 10.79
CA LEU A 217 -2.35 15.79 9.58
C LEU A 217 -3.48 15.26 8.71
N SER A 218 -3.38 15.45 7.41
CA SER A 218 -4.37 14.91 6.46
C SER A 218 -3.79 14.75 5.06
N ALA A 219 -4.43 13.91 4.25
CA ALA A 219 -4.15 13.89 2.82
C ALA A 219 -4.78 15.12 2.12
N PRO A 220 -4.13 15.73 1.11
CA PRO A 220 -4.67 16.89 0.38
C PRO A 220 -6.07 16.66 -0.18
N PHE A 221 -6.38 15.43 -0.60
CA PHE A 221 -7.72 15.06 -1.07
C PHE A 221 -8.82 15.36 -0.06
N ASN A 222 -8.58 15.12 1.22
CA ASN A 222 -9.60 15.27 2.28
C ASN A 222 -9.87 16.73 2.65
N ILE A 223 -8.93 17.64 2.38
CA ILE A 223 -8.92 19.01 2.92
C ILE A 223 -8.87 20.10 1.84
N ARG A 224 -8.89 19.71 0.57
CA ARG A 224 -8.78 20.67 -0.55
C ARG A 224 -9.82 21.79 -0.47
N ALA A 225 -11.08 21.44 -0.26
CA ALA A 225 -12.16 22.42 -0.18
C ALA A 225 -11.97 23.41 0.99
N GLN A 226 -11.49 22.96 2.12
CA GLN A 226 -11.22 23.78 3.29
C GLN A 226 -10.04 24.71 3.09
N ILE A 227 -8.99 24.26 2.36
CA ILE A 227 -7.85 25.10 1.99
C ILE A 227 -8.30 26.19 0.98
N GLU A 228 -9.03 25.80 -0.06
CA GLU A 228 -9.56 26.72 -1.08
C GLU A 228 -10.51 27.76 -0.48
N ALA A 229 -11.28 27.38 0.54
CA ALA A 229 -12.16 28.29 1.30
C ALA A 229 -11.43 29.11 2.38
N GLY A 230 -10.11 28.93 2.57
CA GLY A 230 -9.34 29.62 3.62
C GLY A 230 -9.69 29.22 5.05
N GLN A 231 -10.42 28.10 5.22
CA GLN A 231 -10.83 27.58 6.55
C GLN A 231 -9.71 26.82 7.25
N LEU A 232 -8.78 26.25 6.49
CA LEU A 232 -7.56 25.60 6.96
C LEU A 232 -6.36 26.11 6.16
N VAL A 233 -5.21 26.19 6.81
CA VAL A 233 -3.97 26.66 6.18
C VAL A 233 -2.96 25.51 6.17
N PRO A 234 -2.45 25.08 4.99
CA PRO A 234 -1.40 24.08 4.91
C PRO A 234 -0.06 24.68 5.41
N VAL A 235 0.61 23.95 6.30
CA VAL A 235 1.82 24.43 6.99
C VAL A 235 3.09 23.78 6.45
N ALA A 236 3.08 22.44 6.32
CA ALA A 236 4.23 21.69 5.84
C ALA A 236 3.81 20.36 5.20
N ALA A 237 4.46 19.97 4.13
CA ALA A 237 4.42 18.64 3.58
C ALA A 237 5.24 17.70 4.48
N ILE A 238 4.63 16.61 4.96
CA ILE A 238 5.34 15.59 5.77
C ILE A 238 6.10 14.68 4.82
N ALA A 239 7.11 15.24 4.19
CA ALA A 239 7.95 14.59 3.18
C ALA A 239 9.33 15.29 3.11
N LYS A 240 10.27 14.64 2.39
CA LYS A 240 11.57 15.23 2.05
C LYS A 240 11.50 16.16 0.82
N ARG A 241 10.34 16.31 0.20
CA ARG A 241 10.08 17.13 -0.98
C ARG A 241 8.72 17.81 -0.88
N ARG A 242 8.53 18.91 -1.58
CA ARG A 242 7.22 19.53 -1.75
C ARG A 242 6.31 18.64 -2.59
N PHE A 243 5.00 18.74 -2.38
CA PHE A 243 4.02 18.02 -3.14
C PHE A 243 3.59 18.82 -4.40
N PRO A 244 3.49 18.16 -5.57
CA PRO A 244 3.03 18.85 -6.78
C PRO A 244 1.63 19.44 -6.66
N VAL A 245 0.78 18.87 -5.82
CA VAL A 245 -0.60 19.35 -5.56
C VAL A 245 -0.66 20.55 -4.63
N LEU A 246 0.44 20.85 -3.91
CA LEU A 246 0.61 21.97 -2.99
C LEU A 246 2.04 22.56 -3.11
N PRO A 247 2.41 23.14 -4.27
CA PRO A 247 3.80 23.50 -4.58
C PRO A 247 4.37 24.61 -3.70
N ASP A 248 3.51 25.45 -3.14
CA ASP A 248 3.89 26.55 -2.25
C ASP A 248 4.10 26.13 -0.79
N VAL A 249 3.66 24.89 -0.44
CA VAL A 249 3.81 24.35 0.91
C VAL A 249 5.21 23.74 1.05
N PRO A 250 6.05 24.20 2.00
CA PRO A 250 7.40 23.69 2.16
C PRO A 250 7.39 22.24 2.64
N ALA A 251 8.39 21.46 2.25
CA ALA A 251 8.65 20.17 2.87
C ALA A 251 9.06 20.38 4.35
N ILE A 252 8.81 19.39 5.20
CA ILE A 252 9.17 19.49 6.63
C ILE A 252 10.67 19.76 6.82
N THR A 253 11.52 19.20 5.95
CA THR A 253 12.97 19.42 5.92
C THR A 253 13.38 20.81 5.46
N GLU A 254 12.51 21.54 4.78
CA GLU A 254 12.70 22.95 4.41
C GLU A 254 12.14 23.90 5.47
N ALA A 255 11.03 23.49 6.10
CA ALA A 255 10.30 24.31 7.05
C ALA A 255 11.01 24.44 8.42
N VAL A 256 11.72 23.38 8.82
CA VAL A 256 12.48 23.29 10.08
C VAL A 256 13.73 22.43 9.87
N ASP A 257 14.71 22.52 10.79
CA ASP A 257 15.86 21.59 10.81
C ASP A 257 15.39 20.22 11.33
N TYR A 258 14.80 19.44 10.41
CA TYR A 258 14.22 18.16 10.71
C TYR A 258 15.21 17.02 10.45
N GLN A 259 15.71 16.39 11.52
CA GLN A 259 16.65 15.27 11.47
C GLN A 259 15.98 13.93 11.74
N GLY A 260 14.66 13.92 11.99
CA GLY A 260 13.92 12.73 12.34
C GLY A 260 13.54 11.86 11.12
N HIS A 261 12.98 10.70 11.41
CA HIS A 261 12.35 9.88 10.38
C HIS A 261 11.11 10.59 9.82
N VAL A 262 11.05 10.77 8.51
CA VAL A 262 9.85 11.28 7.83
C VAL A 262 8.90 10.10 7.61
N PRO A 263 7.80 10.01 8.36
CA PRO A 263 6.88 8.90 8.23
C PRO A 263 6.14 8.99 6.88
N LEU A 264 6.10 7.88 6.15
CA LEU A 264 5.38 7.79 4.88
C LEU A 264 4.03 7.12 5.09
N SER A 265 3.04 7.56 4.35
CA SER A 265 1.77 6.86 4.22
C SER A 265 1.70 6.24 2.83
N TRP A 266 1.31 4.98 2.73
CA TRP A 266 1.27 4.27 1.46
C TRP A 266 0.01 3.41 1.32
N GLY A 267 -0.28 3.02 0.08
CA GLY A 267 -1.30 2.04 -0.28
C GLY A 267 -0.73 0.98 -1.21
N GLY A 268 -1.03 -0.28 -0.93
CA GLY A 268 -0.58 -1.39 -1.74
C GLY A 268 -1.53 -2.57 -1.69
N PHE A 269 -1.44 -3.43 -2.72
CA PHE A 269 -2.17 -4.70 -2.71
C PHE A 269 -1.48 -5.73 -1.84
N PHE A 270 -2.30 -6.40 -1.04
CA PHE A 270 -1.94 -7.56 -0.23
C PHE A 270 -2.95 -8.69 -0.41
N GLY A 271 -2.48 -9.90 -0.27
CA GLY A 271 -3.32 -11.09 -0.18
C GLY A 271 -3.13 -11.82 1.15
N PRO A 272 -3.98 -12.84 1.44
CA PRO A 272 -3.73 -13.73 2.56
C PRO A 272 -2.49 -14.59 2.30
N LYS A 273 -1.85 -15.10 3.36
CA LYS A 273 -0.66 -15.96 3.24
C LYS A 273 -0.88 -17.24 2.41
N SER A 274 -2.13 -17.67 2.28
CA SER A 274 -2.53 -18.81 1.45
C SER A 274 -2.57 -18.52 -0.04
N LEU A 275 -2.42 -17.25 -0.46
CA LEU A 275 -2.48 -16.87 -1.86
C LEU A 275 -1.31 -17.50 -2.63
N PRO A 276 -1.56 -18.29 -3.69
CA PRO A 276 -0.51 -18.90 -4.50
C PRO A 276 0.44 -17.86 -5.11
N LYS A 277 1.73 -18.18 -5.14
CA LYS A 277 2.76 -17.28 -5.65
C LYS A 277 2.52 -16.87 -7.11
N GLU A 278 2.03 -17.78 -7.92
CA GLU A 278 1.69 -17.52 -9.32
C GLU A 278 0.60 -16.45 -9.44
N ILE A 279 -0.36 -16.42 -8.51
CA ILE A 279 -1.43 -15.41 -8.49
C ILE A 279 -0.88 -14.07 -8.00
N VAL A 280 0.01 -14.06 -7.01
CA VAL A 280 0.74 -12.85 -6.58
C VAL A 280 1.46 -12.21 -7.76
N GLU A 281 2.14 -13.01 -8.59
CA GLU A 281 2.85 -12.54 -9.77
C GLU A 281 1.90 -12.01 -10.85
N ILE A 282 0.75 -12.67 -11.07
CA ILE A 282 -0.29 -12.20 -12.01
C ILE A 282 -0.84 -10.84 -11.57
N ILE A 283 -1.29 -10.73 -10.31
CA ILE A 283 -1.85 -9.49 -9.79
C ILE A 283 -0.81 -8.36 -9.83
N GLY A 284 0.43 -8.64 -9.42
CA GLY A 284 1.52 -7.65 -9.44
C GLY A 284 1.82 -7.15 -10.84
N ARG A 285 1.98 -8.05 -11.80
CA ARG A 285 2.19 -7.71 -13.23
C ARG A 285 1.05 -6.86 -13.78
N ASP A 286 -0.19 -7.28 -13.56
CA ASP A 286 -1.36 -6.62 -14.14
C ASP A 286 -1.63 -5.25 -13.49
N THR A 287 -1.35 -5.12 -12.20
CA THR A 287 -1.32 -3.84 -11.49
C THR A 287 -0.28 -2.90 -12.12
N GLY A 288 0.94 -3.41 -12.39
CA GLY A 288 1.98 -2.65 -13.06
C GLY A 288 1.56 -2.18 -14.46
N ILE A 289 0.89 -3.03 -15.24
CA ILE A 289 0.33 -2.64 -16.56
C ILE A 289 -0.66 -1.49 -16.42
N VAL A 290 -1.61 -1.57 -15.49
CA VAL A 290 -2.60 -0.50 -15.24
C VAL A 290 -1.91 0.81 -14.86
N LEU A 291 -0.91 0.77 -13.99
CA LEU A 291 -0.20 1.94 -13.49
C LEU A 291 0.87 2.47 -14.44
N SER A 292 1.21 1.73 -15.51
CA SER A 292 2.11 2.20 -16.56
C SER A 292 1.44 3.19 -17.53
N ASP A 293 0.09 3.29 -17.54
CA ASP A 293 -0.62 4.30 -18.30
C ASP A 293 -0.35 5.70 -17.69
N PRO A 294 0.37 6.60 -18.41
CA PRO A 294 0.76 7.90 -17.86
C PRO A 294 -0.43 8.83 -17.60
N GLU A 295 -1.55 8.67 -18.32
CA GLU A 295 -2.74 9.46 -18.12
C GLU A 295 -3.45 9.03 -16.85
N PHE A 296 -3.64 7.74 -16.67
CA PHE A 296 -4.24 7.16 -15.47
C PHE A 296 -3.41 7.44 -14.21
N LYS A 297 -2.07 7.33 -14.32
CA LYS A 297 -1.15 7.72 -13.25
C LYS A 297 -1.36 9.16 -12.82
N ARG A 298 -1.35 10.11 -13.78
CA ARG A 298 -1.58 11.53 -13.50
C ARG A 298 -2.96 11.79 -12.89
N GLU A 299 -3.99 11.05 -13.35
CA GLU A 299 -5.34 11.16 -12.79
C GLU A 299 -5.37 10.79 -11.30
N ILE A 300 -4.75 9.65 -10.92
CA ILE A 300 -4.63 9.22 -9.52
C ILE A 300 -3.91 10.29 -8.71
N GLU A 301 -2.71 10.71 -9.14
CA GLU A 301 -1.86 11.66 -8.43
C GLU A 301 -2.55 13.01 -8.23
N LYS A 302 -3.22 13.52 -9.27
CA LYS A 302 -3.96 14.78 -9.21
C LYS A 302 -5.20 14.70 -8.30
N ARG A 303 -5.92 13.57 -8.36
CA ARG A 303 -7.19 13.42 -7.65
C ARG A 303 -7.01 13.10 -6.19
N LEU A 304 -6.08 12.21 -5.86
CA LEU A 304 -5.93 11.67 -4.51
C LEU A 304 -4.79 12.34 -3.71
N GLY A 305 -3.81 12.90 -4.41
CA GLY A 305 -2.57 13.39 -3.82
C GLY A 305 -1.63 12.24 -3.46
N GLY A 306 -0.40 12.30 -3.96
CA GLY A 306 0.60 11.26 -3.75
C GLY A 306 1.43 10.99 -4.99
N GLN A 307 2.29 9.99 -4.90
CA GLN A 307 3.13 9.52 -5.99
C GLN A 307 2.78 8.06 -6.30
N VAL A 308 2.28 7.82 -7.51
CA VAL A 308 2.07 6.45 -8.01
C VAL A 308 3.42 5.82 -8.33
N LEU A 309 3.65 4.62 -7.79
CA LEU A 309 4.90 3.90 -7.89
C LEU A 309 4.85 2.85 -8.99
N GLN A 310 6.04 2.55 -9.54
CA GLN A 310 6.28 1.32 -10.26
C GLN A 310 7.05 0.40 -9.32
N SER A 311 6.49 -0.74 -8.99
CA SER A 311 7.11 -1.70 -8.09
C SER A 311 6.95 -3.13 -8.62
N SER A 312 7.66 -4.05 -8.01
CA SER A 312 7.45 -5.49 -8.19
C SER A 312 7.05 -6.13 -6.87
N PRO A 313 6.48 -7.34 -6.87
CA PRO A 313 6.20 -8.07 -5.64
C PRO A 313 7.43 -8.22 -4.74
N GLN A 314 8.60 -8.48 -5.33
CA GLN A 314 9.86 -8.67 -4.60
C GLN A 314 10.36 -7.38 -3.96
N GLU A 315 10.33 -6.26 -4.70
CA GLU A 315 10.71 -4.95 -4.18
C GLU A 315 9.78 -4.51 -3.05
N PHE A 316 8.48 -4.75 -3.23
CA PHE A 316 7.51 -4.40 -2.19
C PHE A 316 7.66 -5.29 -0.95
N GLU A 317 7.90 -6.58 -1.10
CA GLU A 317 8.15 -7.49 0.02
C GLU A 317 9.36 -7.05 0.85
N GLN A 318 10.47 -6.69 0.19
CA GLN A 318 11.65 -6.21 0.89
C GLN A 318 11.39 -4.88 1.60
N GLY A 319 10.82 -3.91 0.89
CA GLY A 319 10.47 -2.60 1.47
C GLY A 319 9.49 -2.71 2.64
N TYR A 320 8.55 -3.64 2.57
CA TYR A 320 7.60 -3.92 3.65
C TYR A 320 8.27 -4.48 4.91
N LYS A 321 9.23 -5.41 4.74
CA LYS A 321 10.02 -5.94 5.87
C LYS A 321 10.85 -4.85 6.55
N ASP A 322 11.50 -4.02 5.75
CA ASP A 322 12.31 -2.91 6.25
C ASP A 322 11.45 -1.89 7.00
N GLU A 323 10.25 -1.62 6.49
CA GLU A 323 9.31 -0.70 7.13
C GLU A 323 8.74 -1.25 8.44
N LEU A 324 8.39 -2.54 8.50
CA LEU A 324 7.98 -3.19 9.76
C LEU A 324 9.07 -3.08 10.83
N LYS A 325 10.32 -3.33 10.46
CA LYS A 325 11.46 -3.20 11.38
C LYS A 325 11.59 -1.76 11.87
N MET A 326 11.57 -0.81 10.94
CA MET A 326 11.69 0.62 11.25
C MET A 326 10.56 1.09 12.19
N TRP A 327 9.30 0.74 11.92
CA TRP A 327 8.19 1.10 12.79
C TRP A 327 8.30 0.47 14.18
N GLY A 328 8.75 -0.80 14.27
CA GLY A 328 9.03 -1.46 15.54
C GLY A 328 10.07 -0.70 16.38
N GLU A 329 11.16 -0.26 15.78
CA GLU A 329 12.21 0.53 16.42
C GLU A 329 11.69 1.91 16.85
N VAL A 330 10.99 2.62 15.97
CA VAL A 330 10.41 3.94 16.23
C VAL A 330 9.41 3.88 17.38
N LEU A 331 8.42 3.00 17.34
CA LEU A 331 7.38 2.93 18.36
C LEU A 331 7.95 2.48 19.71
N THR A 332 8.91 1.56 19.72
CA THR A 332 9.66 1.19 20.93
C THR A 332 10.39 2.40 21.53
N SER A 333 11.04 3.20 20.68
CA SER A 333 11.77 4.41 21.11
C SER A 333 10.83 5.48 21.66
N LEU A 334 9.55 5.49 21.25
CA LEU A 334 8.50 6.37 21.75
C LEU A 334 7.85 5.85 23.04
N GLY A 335 8.23 4.64 23.51
CA GLY A 335 7.61 3.99 24.67
C GLY A 335 6.19 3.48 24.39
N ILE A 336 5.77 3.44 23.12
CA ILE A 336 4.46 2.91 22.71
C ILE A 336 4.51 1.38 22.82
N LYS A 337 3.60 0.83 23.61
CA LYS A 337 3.46 -0.62 23.82
C LYS A 337 2.07 -1.07 23.41
N PRO A 338 1.89 -2.33 23.00
CA PRO A 338 0.56 -2.89 22.77
C PRO A 338 -0.33 -2.77 24.02
N ALA A 339 -1.50 -2.16 23.87
CA ALA A 339 -2.48 -1.92 24.92
C ALA A 339 -3.79 -2.67 24.65
#